data_e59bbd37abd1640cc118babfcfea2cb7
#
_entry.id   e59bbd37abd1640cc118babfcfea2cb7
#
_cell.length_a   1.000
_cell.length_b   1.000
_cell.length_c   1.000
_cell.angle_alpha   90.00
_cell.angle_beta   90.00
_cell.angle_gamma   90.00
#
_symmetry.space_group_name_H-M   'P 1'
#
loop_
_entity.id
_entity.type
_entity.pdbx_description
1 polymer ?
#
loop_
_entity_poly.entity_id
_entity_poly.type
_entity_poly.pdbx_seq_one_letter_code
_entity_poly.pdbx_strand_id
1 'polypeptide(L)'
;MLQYTKDASLAGVDIPFGVVEVSYPEPELWRREEFYALAANELAAARKAAEPYERKAVFGENPYFRFFKKFKKTFPIVLQFESAVIRGAGIPGENPVTDVPYLLELTSHVLSGTHDIDHIVGGVELYLSSERTDFPGMRGFEVHTYPGDFCARDGEGIIFSEIAGADGRTFARPESRRVFYPIFGTPGLPAEVIERAI
;
A
#
# COMPACT_ATOMS: atom_id res chain seq x y z
N MET A 1 -14.62 -11.20 -8.43
CA MET A 1 -14.53 -10.03 -7.53
C MET A 1 -14.55 -10.55 -6.10
N LEU A 2 -13.59 -10.15 -5.28
CA LEU A 2 -13.58 -10.50 -3.86
C LEU A 2 -14.76 -9.87 -3.12
N GLN A 3 -15.19 -10.51 -2.05
CA GLN A 3 -16.16 -9.91 -1.11
C GLN A 3 -15.39 -9.19 -0.01
N TYR A 4 -15.79 -7.95 0.26
CA TYR A 4 -15.22 -7.14 1.33
C TYR A 4 -16.29 -6.86 2.37
N THR A 5 -15.95 -7.10 3.63
CA THR A 5 -16.82 -6.83 4.78
C THR A 5 -16.10 -5.95 5.79
N LYS A 6 -16.86 -5.27 6.64
CA LYS A 6 -16.34 -4.46 7.74
C LYS A 6 -16.77 -5.07 9.07
N ASP A 7 -15.80 -5.31 9.93
CA ASP A 7 -16.05 -5.72 11.32
C ASP A 7 -16.67 -4.59 12.14
N ALA A 8 -17.34 -4.95 13.24
CA ALA A 8 -17.97 -3.98 14.15
C ALA A 8 -16.98 -2.99 14.77
N SER A 9 -15.69 -3.31 14.83
CA SER A 9 -14.62 -2.40 15.31
C SER A 9 -14.46 -1.15 14.46
N LEU A 10 -14.96 -1.16 13.21
CA LEU A 10 -14.97 0.00 12.31
C LEU A 10 -16.25 0.84 12.43
N ALA A 11 -17.19 0.45 13.29
CA ALA A 11 -18.43 1.21 13.46
C ALA A 11 -18.14 2.62 14.01
N GLY A 12 -18.55 3.64 13.26
CA GLY A 12 -18.33 5.04 13.63
C GLY A 12 -16.89 5.55 13.46
N VAL A 13 -16.01 4.75 12.85
CA VAL A 13 -14.64 5.15 12.53
C VAL A 13 -14.58 5.54 11.05
N ASP A 14 -14.16 6.78 10.80
CA ASP A 14 -14.00 7.31 9.45
C ASP A 14 -12.54 7.09 9.00
N ILE A 15 -12.33 5.96 8.31
CA ILE A 15 -11.07 5.62 7.62
C ILE A 15 -11.44 5.33 6.17
N PRO A 16 -11.08 6.21 5.23
CA PRO A 16 -11.31 5.94 3.82
C PRO A 16 -10.44 4.77 3.36
N PHE A 17 -11.00 3.89 2.56
CA PHE A 17 -10.33 2.71 2.05
C PHE A 17 -10.81 2.43 0.63
N GLY A 18 -9.86 2.18 -0.25
CA GLY A 18 -10.13 1.82 -1.63
C GLY A 18 -9.53 0.46 -2.00
N VAL A 19 -10.04 -0.13 -3.07
CA VAL A 19 -9.53 -1.39 -3.62
C VAL A 19 -9.54 -1.32 -5.13
N VAL A 20 -8.44 -1.73 -5.74
CA VAL A 20 -8.36 -1.98 -7.18
C VAL A 20 -8.05 -3.45 -7.41
N GLU A 21 -8.93 -4.18 -8.09
CA GLU A 21 -8.66 -5.56 -8.52
C GLU A 21 -8.17 -5.56 -9.97
N VAL A 22 -7.05 -6.23 -10.22
CA VAL A 22 -6.41 -6.29 -11.53
C VAL A 22 -6.16 -7.75 -11.92
N SER A 23 -6.48 -8.06 -13.18
CA SER A 23 -6.06 -9.32 -13.82
C SER A 23 -4.98 -9.01 -14.85
N TYR A 24 -3.78 -9.49 -14.57
CA TYR A 24 -2.64 -9.33 -15.46
C TYR A 24 -2.66 -10.42 -16.53
N PRO A 25 -2.34 -10.09 -17.80
CA PRO A 25 -2.09 -11.08 -18.82
C PRO A 25 -0.81 -11.87 -18.54
N GLU A 26 -0.49 -12.85 -19.36
CA GLU A 26 0.79 -13.56 -19.28
C GLU A 26 1.97 -12.60 -19.44
N PRO A 27 3.11 -12.86 -18.76
CA PRO A 27 4.25 -11.92 -18.71
C PRO A 27 4.81 -11.51 -20.06
N GLU A 28 4.70 -12.39 -21.06
CA GLU A 28 5.15 -12.14 -22.43
C GLU A 28 4.35 -11.06 -23.13
N LEU A 29 3.13 -10.79 -22.65
CA LEU A 29 2.25 -9.74 -23.16
C LEU A 29 2.39 -8.42 -22.42
N TRP A 30 3.23 -8.36 -21.39
CA TRP A 30 3.39 -7.15 -20.60
C TRP A 30 4.20 -6.10 -21.36
N ARG A 31 3.68 -4.91 -21.46
CA ARG A 31 4.33 -3.74 -22.07
C ARG A 31 5.31 -3.08 -21.08
N ARG A 32 6.28 -3.86 -20.61
CA ARG A 32 7.20 -3.47 -19.53
C ARG A 32 7.98 -2.20 -19.87
N GLU A 33 8.54 -2.12 -21.07
CA GLU A 33 9.35 -0.95 -21.50
C GLU A 33 8.52 0.34 -21.46
N GLU A 34 7.26 0.26 -21.91
CA GLU A 34 6.36 1.42 -21.89
C GLU A 34 6.00 1.83 -20.46
N PHE A 35 5.70 0.86 -19.60
CA PHE A 35 5.43 1.13 -18.19
C PHE A 35 6.63 1.80 -17.50
N TYR A 36 7.84 1.27 -17.66
CA TYR A 36 9.02 1.84 -17.02
C TYR A 36 9.44 3.19 -17.62
N ALA A 37 9.20 3.43 -18.91
CA ALA A 37 9.36 4.75 -19.52
C ALA A 37 8.37 5.76 -18.93
N LEU A 38 7.10 5.38 -18.77
CA LEU A 38 6.10 6.19 -18.07
C LEU A 38 6.55 6.48 -16.64
N ALA A 39 6.92 5.46 -15.88
CA ALA A 39 7.36 5.60 -14.50
C ALA A 39 8.55 6.55 -14.35
N ALA A 40 9.54 6.45 -15.24
CA ALA A 40 10.68 7.37 -15.24
C ALA A 40 10.26 8.83 -15.46
N ASN A 41 9.31 9.08 -16.35
CA ASN A 41 8.77 10.42 -16.60
C ASN A 41 7.99 10.96 -15.38
N GLU A 42 7.16 10.14 -14.76
CA GLU A 42 6.40 10.50 -13.55
C GLU A 42 7.34 10.83 -12.37
N LEU A 43 8.38 10.01 -12.15
CA LEU A 43 9.37 10.29 -11.12
C LEU A 43 10.18 11.56 -11.39
N ALA A 44 10.51 11.83 -12.65
CA ALA A 44 11.18 13.08 -13.03
C ALA A 44 10.28 14.31 -12.78
N ALA A 45 8.97 14.19 -13.08
CA ALA A 45 7.99 15.23 -12.81
C ALA A 45 7.83 15.45 -11.29
N ALA A 46 7.71 14.37 -10.50
CA ALA A 46 7.62 14.42 -9.03
C ALA A 46 8.88 15.07 -8.42
N ARG A 47 10.08 14.73 -8.93
CA ARG A 47 11.32 15.34 -8.48
C ARG A 47 11.34 16.84 -8.75
N LYS A 48 10.98 17.25 -9.96
CA LYS A 48 10.93 18.66 -10.35
C LYS A 48 9.93 19.46 -9.51
N ALA A 49 8.76 18.86 -9.22
CA ALA A 49 7.75 19.49 -8.36
C ALA A 49 8.21 19.66 -6.92
N ALA A 50 9.13 18.82 -6.46
CA ALA A 50 9.67 18.84 -5.10
C ALA A 50 10.93 19.73 -4.95
N GLU A 51 11.41 20.40 -5.99
CA GLU A 51 12.63 21.23 -5.94
C GLU A 51 12.34 22.67 -5.44
N PRO A 52 13.14 23.21 -4.48
CA PRO A 52 14.14 22.51 -3.66
C PRO A 52 13.47 21.58 -2.65
N TYR A 53 14.00 20.36 -2.49
CA TYR A 53 13.37 19.38 -1.63
C TYR A 53 13.47 19.74 -0.16
N GLU A 54 12.31 19.89 0.44
CA GLU A 54 12.14 19.94 1.89
C GLU A 54 11.00 18.99 2.29
N ARG A 55 11.29 18.01 3.14
CA ARG A 55 10.32 17.00 3.56
C ARG A 55 9.00 17.60 4.03
N LYS A 56 9.06 18.66 4.85
CA LYS A 56 7.88 19.34 5.37
C LYS A 56 7.08 20.06 4.27
N ALA A 57 7.73 20.59 3.26
CA ALA A 57 7.06 21.26 2.15
C ALA A 57 6.32 20.25 1.26
N VAL A 58 6.94 19.09 0.99
CA VAL A 58 6.37 18.05 0.13
C VAL A 58 5.23 17.28 0.82
N PHE A 59 5.46 16.85 2.07
CA PHE A 59 4.50 15.99 2.77
C PHE A 59 3.57 16.75 3.73
N GLY A 60 3.93 17.97 4.13
CA GLY A 60 3.12 18.85 4.95
C GLY A 60 2.61 18.24 6.25
N GLU A 61 1.37 18.54 6.57
CA GLU A 61 0.63 18.01 7.73
C GLU A 61 -0.14 16.72 7.36
N ASN A 62 0.43 15.89 6.49
CA ASN A 62 -0.21 14.67 6.01
C ASN A 62 -0.69 13.80 7.19
N PRO A 63 -1.98 13.38 7.22
CA PRO A 63 -2.58 12.60 8.32
C PRO A 63 -1.83 11.31 8.65
N TYR A 64 -1.18 10.67 7.66
CA TYR A 64 -0.36 9.48 7.88
C TYR A 64 0.78 9.70 8.88
N PHE A 65 1.39 10.89 8.94
CA PHE A 65 2.42 11.17 9.95
C PHE A 65 1.91 11.04 11.37
N ARG A 66 0.70 11.57 11.63
CA ARG A 66 0.07 11.46 12.95
C ARG A 66 -0.31 10.03 13.25
N PHE A 67 -0.82 9.32 12.27
CA PHE A 67 -1.21 7.91 12.40
C PHE A 67 0.00 7.03 12.72
N PHE A 68 1.03 7.03 11.88
CA PHE A 68 2.23 6.22 12.09
C PHE A 68 2.98 6.57 13.38
N LYS A 69 3.00 7.85 13.77
CA LYS A 69 3.64 8.31 15.01
C LYS A 69 3.02 7.70 16.28
N LYS A 70 1.71 7.41 16.29
CA LYS A 70 1.05 6.72 17.41
C LYS A 70 1.70 5.36 17.71
N PHE A 71 2.20 4.70 16.67
CA PHE A 71 2.87 3.40 16.74
C PHE A 71 4.39 3.51 16.81
N LYS A 72 4.93 4.71 16.95
CA LYS A 72 6.38 4.99 16.92
C LYS A 72 7.05 4.53 15.62
N LYS A 73 6.34 4.62 14.52
CA LYS A 73 6.79 4.25 13.17
C LYS A 73 6.93 5.50 12.29
N THR A 74 7.78 5.39 11.29
CA THR A 74 7.89 6.39 10.23
C THR A 74 6.94 6.03 9.10
N PHE A 75 6.26 7.01 8.53
CA PHE A 75 5.46 6.82 7.33
C PHE A 75 6.37 6.36 6.17
N PRO A 76 6.20 5.16 5.64
CA PRO A 76 7.20 4.54 4.77
C PRO A 76 7.43 5.30 3.46
N ILE A 77 6.39 5.91 2.90
CA ILE A 77 6.47 6.62 1.61
C ILE A 77 7.48 7.77 1.64
N VAL A 78 7.71 8.40 2.78
CA VAL A 78 8.75 9.44 2.89
C VAL A 78 10.12 8.90 2.53
N LEU A 79 10.49 7.75 3.09
CA LEU A 79 11.81 7.14 2.84
C LEU A 79 11.92 6.58 1.41
N GLN A 80 10.83 6.03 0.90
CA GLN A 80 10.71 5.56 -0.48
C GLN A 80 10.86 6.72 -1.46
N PHE A 81 10.14 7.83 -1.26
CA PHE A 81 10.21 9.03 -2.08
C PHE A 81 11.62 9.63 -2.07
N GLU A 82 12.23 9.78 -0.91
CA GLU A 82 13.60 10.27 -0.79
C GLU A 82 14.61 9.38 -1.52
N SER A 83 14.39 8.06 -1.50
CA SER A 83 15.25 7.12 -2.21
C SER A 83 15.02 7.13 -3.72
N ALA A 84 13.79 6.87 -4.13
CA ALA A 84 13.45 6.66 -5.53
C ALA A 84 13.47 7.96 -6.33
N VAL A 85 12.87 9.04 -5.77
CA VAL A 85 12.68 10.30 -6.47
C VAL A 85 13.85 11.25 -6.25
N ILE A 86 14.18 11.56 -4.99
CA ILE A 86 15.17 12.61 -4.71
C ILE A 86 16.59 12.14 -5.00
N ARG A 87 16.96 10.94 -4.53
CA ARG A 87 18.30 10.36 -4.80
C ARG A 87 18.40 9.66 -6.16
N GLY A 88 17.27 9.48 -6.85
CA GLY A 88 17.23 8.92 -8.20
C GLY A 88 17.43 7.40 -8.28
N ALA A 89 17.14 6.67 -7.20
CA ALA A 89 17.19 5.20 -7.25
C ALA A 89 16.13 4.60 -8.19
N GLY A 90 15.04 5.35 -8.48
CA GLY A 90 13.96 4.86 -9.33
C GLY A 90 13.09 3.81 -8.64
N ILE A 91 12.29 3.11 -9.44
CA ILE A 91 11.53 1.93 -9.00
C ILE A 91 12.37 0.66 -9.24
N PRO A 92 12.14 -0.44 -8.51
CA PRO A 92 12.97 -1.66 -8.62
C PRO A 92 13.08 -2.22 -10.03
N GLY A 93 12.00 -2.22 -10.82
CA GLY A 93 12.01 -2.68 -12.21
C GLY A 93 11.96 -4.19 -12.37
N GLU A 94 11.74 -4.93 -11.30
CA GLU A 94 11.77 -6.38 -11.29
C GLU A 94 10.39 -7.01 -11.54
N ASN A 95 9.37 -6.44 -10.92
CA ASN A 95 8.01 -6.98 -10.93
C ASN A 95 6.95 -5.88 -11.12
N PRO A 96 6.37 -5.72 -12.32
CA PRO A 96 5.33 -4.72 -12.57
C PRO A 96 4.13 -4.81 -11.61
N VAL A 97 3.81 -6.01 -11.11
CA VAL A 97 2.71 -6.23 -10.16
C VAL A 97 2.91 -5.45 -8.85
N THR A 98 4.16 -5.34 -8.39
CA THR A 98 4.52 -4.56 -7.20
C THR A 98 5.00 -3.15 -7.54
N ASP A 99 5.53 -2.94 -8.75
CA ASP A 99 6.06 -1.64 -9.18
C ASP A 99 4.95 -0.64 -9.50
N VAL A 100 3.77 -1.11 -9.97
CA VAL A 100 2.59 -0.25 -10.22
C VAL A 100 2.12 0.45 -8.94
N PRO A 101 1.76 -0.26 -7.84
CA PRO A 101 1.38 0.41 -6.60
C PRO A 101 2.52 1.21 -5.98
N TYR A 102 3.78 0.79 -6.13
CA TYR A 102 4.92 1.58 -5.67
C TYR A 102 5.04 2.93 -6.39
N LEU A 103 4.81 2.96 -7.72
CA LEU A 103 4.74 4.22 -8.47
C LEU A 103 3.58 5.10 -7.98
N LEU A 104 2.40 4.51 -7.74
CA LEU A 104 1.25 5.21 -7.17
C LEU A 104 1.63 5.88 -5.84
N GLU A 105 2.27 5.17 -4.93
CA GLU A 105 2.72 5.69 -3.64
C GLU A 105 3.65 6.89 -3.78
N LEU A 106 4.60 6.82 -4.73
CA LEU A 106 5.57 7.89 -4.96
C LEU A 106 4.95 9.14 -5.58
N THR A 107 3.88 9.02 -6.36
CA THR A 107 3.25 10.13 -7.08
C THR A 107 2.06 10.73 -6.34
N SER A 108 1.32 9.92 -5.59
CA SER A 108 0.12 10.35 -4.86
C SER A 108 0.36 10.58 -3.36
N HIS A 109 1.45 10.04 -2.80
CA HIS A 109 1.74 9.98 -1.36
C HIS A 109 0.66 9.23 -0.54
N VAL A 110 -0.07 8.31 -1.19
CA VAL A 110 -1.09 7.47 -0.57
C VAL A 110 -0.54 6.06 -0.40
N LEU A 111 -0.68 5.49 0.80
CA LEU A 111 -0.18 4.14 1.10
C LEU A 111 -1.02 3.08 0.40
N SER A 112 -0.37 2.09 -0.15
CA SER A 112 -1.00 0.95 -0.82
C SER A 112 -0.39 -0.38 -0.38
N GLY A 113 -1.02 -1.46 -0.82
CA GLY A 113 -0.52 -2.81 -0.64
C GLY A 113 -0.71 -3.63 -1.90
N THR A 114 -0.24 -4.87 -1.88
CA THR A 114 -0.32 -5.77 -3.03
C THR A 114 -0.59 -7.19 -2.57
N HIS A 115 -1.74 -7.76 -2.96
CA HIS A 115 -2.13 -9.11 -2.56
C HIS A 115 -2.58 -9.94 -3.75
N ASP A 116 -2.18 -11.20 -3.77
CA ASP A 116 -2.59 -12.20 -4.73
C ASP A 116 -3.97 -12.74 -4.35
N ILE A 117 -4.97 -12.52 -5.22
CA ILE A 117 -6.35 -12.96 -5.01
C ILE A 117 -6.45 -14.49 -4.93
N ASP A 118 -5.60 -15.20 -5.66
CA ASP A 118 -5.64 -16.67 -5.72
C ASP A 118 -5.16 -17.32 -4.39
N HIS A 119 -4.57 -16.54 -3.50
CA HIS A 119 -4.18 -16.95 -2.16
C HIS A 119 -5.14 -16.46 -1.06
N ILE A 120 -6.24 -15.80 -1.40
CA ILE A 120 -7.26 -15.37 -0.44
C ILE A 120 -8.26 -16.51 -0.21
N VAL A 121 -8.55 -16.81 1.04
CA VAL A 121 -9.52 -17.82 1.43
C VAL A 121 -10.83 -17.17 1.87
N GLY A 122 -11.88 -17.34 1.06
CA GLY A 122 -13.19 -16.71 1.31
C GLY A 122 -13.21 -15.23 0.93
N GLY A 123 -13.67 -14.38 1.82
CA GLY A 123 -13.71 -12.93 1.66
C GLY A 123 -12.65 -12.21 2.49
N VAL A 124 -12.52 -10.92 2.28
CA VAL A 124 -11.65 -10.01 3.04
C VAL A 124 -12.48 -9.25 4.07
N GLU A 125 -12.16 -9.39 5.34
CA GLU A 125 -12.78 -8.62 6.41
C GLU A 125 -11.84 -7.55 6.93
N LEU A 126 -12.28 -6.30 6.85
CA LEU A 126 -11.55 -5.14 7.36
C LEU A 126 -11.88 -4.90 8.82
N TYR A 127 -10.89 -4.61 9.65
CA TYR A 127 -11.09 -4.39 11.08
C TYR A 127 -10.03 -3.47 11.70
N LEU A 128 -10.32 -2.93 12.90
CA LEU A 128 -9.29 -2.33 13.76
C LEU A 128 -8.83 -3.36 14.76
N SER A 129 -7.53 -3.61 14.79
CA SER A 129 -6.95 -4.52 15.79
C SER A 129 -7.12 -3.95 17.20
N SER A 130 -7.61 -4.76 18.12
CA SER A 130 -7.74 -4.41 19.54
C SER A 130 -6.50 -4.77 20.36
N GLU A 131 -5.63 -5.63 19.82
CA GLU A 131 -4.49 -6.19 20.52
C GLU A 131 -3.31 -6.45 19.59
N ARG A 132 -2.19 -6.82 20.16
CA ARG A 132 -1.05 -7.36 19.43
C ARG A 132 -1.35 -8.81 19.02
N THR A 133 -1.30 -9.07 17.72
CA THR A 133 -1.39 -10.42 17.14
C THR A 133 -0.22 -10.62 16.18
N ASP A 134 0.59 -11.64 16.45
CA ASP A 134 1.73 -11.98 15.59
C ASP A 134 1.27 -12.73 14.35
N PHE A 135 1.90 -12.46 13.20
CA PHE A 135 1.64 -13.14 11.93
C PHE A 135 2.87 -13.18 11.04
N PRO A 136 2.99 -14.15 10.12
CA PRO A 136 4.12 -14.23 9.19
C PRO A 136 4.07 -13.06 8.19
N GLY A 137 5.07 -12.18 8.21
CA GLY A 137 5.17 -11.05 7.28
C GLY A 137 5.76 -11.42 5.92
N MET A 138 5.55 -10.57 4.93
CA MET A 138 5.99 -10.77 3.54
C MET A 138 7.51 -10.97 3.36
N ARG A 139 8.33 -10.56 4.34
CA ARG A 139 9.79 -10.72 4.29
C ARG A 139 10.29 -11.98 4.98
N GLY A 140 9.40 -12.93 5.32
CA GLY A 140 9.74 -14.21 5.91
C GLY A 140 10.07 -14.18 7.41
N PHE A 141 9.85 -13.08 8.11
CA PHE A 141 9.93 -12.98 9.56
C PHE A 141 8.59 -12.56 10.16
N GLU A 142 8.39 -12.91 11.42
CA GLU A 142 7.18 -12.58 12.16
C GLU A 142 7.05 -11.08 12.40
N VAL A 143 5.86 -10.56 12.16
CA VAL A 143 5.44 -9.19 12.43
C VAL A 143 4.16 -9.20 13.27
N HIS A 144 3.68 -8.05 13.73
CA HIS A 144 2.50 -8.01 14.57
C HIS A 144 1.64 -6.77 14.33
N THR A 145 0.35 -6.91 14.62
CA THR A 145 -0.59 -5.80 14.68
C THR A 145 -0.40 -4.98 15.95
N TYR A 146 -1.01 -3.80 15.97
CA TYR A 146 -1.03 -2.90 17.13
C TYR A 146 -2.48 -2.55 17.48
N PRO A 147 -2.82 -2.29 18.76
CA PRO A 147 -4.13 -1.74 19.11
C PRO A 147 -4.44 -0.44 18.34
N GLY A 148 -5.53 -0.42 17.59
CA GLY A 148 -5.93 0.70 16.74
C GLY A 148 -5.31 0.70 15.33
N ASP A 149 -4.59 -0.36 14.97
CA ASP A 149 -4.05 -0.60 13.64
C ASP A 149 -5.17 -1.04 12.68
N PHE A 150 -5.19 -0.49 11.48
CA PHE A 150 -6.13 -0.90 10.45
C PHE A 150 -5.63 -2.14 9.72
N CYS A 151 -6.41 -3.19 9.79
CA CYS A 151 -6.01 -4.53 9.35
C CYS A 151 -7.07 -5.16 8.46
N ALA A 152 -6.67 -6.22 7.76
CA ALA A 152 -7.61 -7.16 7.16
C ALA A 152 -7.22 -8.60 7.46
N ARG A 153 -8.24 -9.45 7.42
CA ARG A 153 -8.11 -10.90 7.53
C ARG A 153 -8.99 -11.60 6.51
N ASP A 154 -8.65 -12.83 6.21
CA ASP A 154 -9.44 -13.76 5.43
C ASP A 154 -9.79 -15.01 6.25
N GLY A 155 -10.22 -16.10 5.61
CA GLY A 155 -10.57 -17.34 6.29
C GLY A 155 -9.39 -18.07 6.99
N GLU A 156 -8.15 -17.72 6.66
CA GLU A 156 -6.95 -18.31 7.27
C GLU A 156 -6.24 -17.41 8.27
N GLY A 157 -6.48 -16.08 8.25
CA GLY A 157 -5.87 -15.17 9.20
C GLY A 157 -5.61 -13.78 8.67
N ILE A 158 -4.68 -13.09 9.33
CA ILE A 158 -4.31 -11.72 8.98
C ILE A 158 -3.61 -11.71 7.62
N ILE A 159 -4.10 -10.86 6.69
CA ILE A 159 -3.49 -10.68 5.39
C ILE A 159 -2.70 -9.36 5.29
N PHE A 160 -3.09 -8.35 6.03
CA PHE A 160 -2.30 -7.13 6.20
C PHE A 160 -2.56 -6.41 7.52
N SER A 161 -1.59 -5.62 7.91
CA SER A 161 -1.64 -4.54 8.88
C SER A 161 -1.10 -3.28 8.19
N GLU A 162 -1.79 -2.14 8.30
CA GLU A 162 -1.32 -0.88 7.72
C GLU A 162 0.06 -0.48 8.29
N ILE A 163 0.31 -0.84 9.54
CA ILE A 163 1.56 -0.51 10.25
C ILE A 163 2.67 -1.53 10.01
N ALA A 164 2.33 -2.83 9.91
CA ALA A 164 3.33 -3.90 9.81
C ALA A 164 3.53 -4.42 8.38
N GLY A 165 2.60 -4.12 7.46
CA GLY A 165 2.64 -4.55 6.07
C GLY A 165 1.85 -5.83 5.79
N ALA A 166 2.05 -6.38 4.60
CA ALA A 166 1.39 -7.58 4.11
C ALA A 166 1.92 -8.87 4.80
N ASP A 167 1.08 -9.90 4.83
CA ASP A 167 1.48 -11.24 5.20
C ASP A 167 2.32 -11.92 4.09
N GLY A 168 3.00 -13.02 4.45
CA GLY A 168 3.85 -13.75 3.51
C GLY A 168 3.10 -14.68 2.56
N ARG A 169 1.83 -15.02 2.87
CA ARG A 169 0.99 -15.91 2.08
C ARG A 169 0.35 -15.21 0.90
N THR A 170 -0.31 -14.09 1.16
CA THR A 170 -1.07 -13.36 0.14
C THR A 170 -0.29 -12.24 -0.56
N PHE A 171 0.88 -11.86 -0.06
CA PHE A 171 1.72 -10.86 -0.75
C PHE A 171 1.99 -11.28 -2.19
N ALA A 172 1.68 -10.40 -3.15
CA ALA A 172 1.81 -10.69 -4.56
C ALA A 172 3.27 -10.89 -5.00
N ARG A 173 3.49 -11.85 -5.88
CA ARG A 173 4.78 -12.29 -6.41
C ARG A 173 4.84 -12.08 -7.93
N PRO A 174 5.99 -12.26 -8.59
CA PRO A 174 6.09 -12.12 -10.05
C PRO A 174 5.17 -13.02 -10.85
N GLU A 175 4.81 -14.19 -10.29
CA GLU A 175 3.87 -15.14 -10.86
C GLU A 175 2.40 -14.81 -10.62
N SER A 176 2.08 -13.89 -9.73
CA SER A 176 0.70 -13.47 -9.44
C SER A 176 0.05 -12.85 -10.68
N ARG A 177 -1.18 -13.27 -10.98
CA ARG A 177 -1.94 -12.78 -12.15
C ARG A 177 -3.21 -12.06 -11.76
N ARG A 178 -3.81 -12.45 -10.65
CA ARG A 178 -5.02 -11.81 -10.12
C ARG A 178 -4.65 -11.18 -8.80
N VAL A 179 -4.64 -9.86 -8.77
CA VAL A 179 -4.21 -9.13 -7.58
C VAL A 179 -5.24 -8.10 -7.16
N PHE A 180 -5.25 -7.78 -5.89
CA PHE A 180 -5.89 -6.56 -5.41
C PHE A 180 -4.87 -5.65 -4.74
N TYR A 181 -5.07 -4.37 -4.96
CA TYR A 181 -4.31 -3.29 -4.33
C TYR A 181 -5.21 -2.60 -3.32
N PRO A 182 -5.07 -2.86 -2.01
CA PRO A 182 -5.67 -2.02 -1.01
C PRO A 182 -5.02 -0.64 -1.04
N ILE A 183 -5.85 0.39 -1.04
CA ILE A 183 -5.42 1.78 -0.93
C ILE A 183 -5.85 2.26 0.45
N PHE A 184 -4.87 2.45 1.32
CA PHE A 184 -5.12 2.71 2.73
C PHE A 184 -5.35 4.20 2.97
N GLY A 185 -6.45 4.53 3.63
CA GLY A 185 -6.62 5.82 4.27
C GLY A 185 -6.33 5.73 5.77
N THR A 186 -6.29 6.86 6.41
CA THR A 186 -6.06 6.99 7.85
C THR A 186 -7.03 8.00 8.43
N PRO A 187 -7.33 7.98 9.74
CA PRO A 187 -8.24 8.94 10.34
C PRO A 187 -7.84 10.39 10.03
N GLY A 188 -8.78 11.14 9.46
CA GLY A 188 -8.59 12.52 9.05
C GLY A 188 -8.02 12.72 7.64
N LEU A 189 -7.84 11.65 6.87
CA LEU A 189 -7.59 11.76 5.44
C LEU A 189 -8.93 11.93 4.70
N PRO A 190 -9.09 12.94 3.82
CA PRO A 190 -10.31 13.06 3.01
C PRO A 190 -10.51 11.87 2.07
N ALA A 191 -11.74 11.39 1.91
CA ALA A 191 -12.04 10.25 1.04
C ALA A 191 -11.64 10.51 -0.43
N GLU A 192 -11.76 11.75 -0.88
CA GLU A 192 -11.40 12.18 -2.23
C GLU A 192 -9.92 11.97 -2.56
N VAL A 193 -9.06 11.85 -1.54
CA VAL A 193 -7.64 11.52 -1.74
C VAL A 193 -7.50 10.08 -2.20
N ILE A 194 -8.26 9.17 -1.59
CA ILE A 194 -8.29 7.75 -2.00
C ILE A 194 -8.96 7.61 -3.37
N GLU A 195 -10.09 8.29 -3.60
CA GLU A 195 -10.81 8.24 -4.88
C GLU A 195 -9.96 8.70 -6.07
N ARG A 196 -9.06 9.68 -5.86
CA ARG A 196 -8.12 10.13 -6.90
C ARG A 196 -6.95 9.19 -7.13
N ALA A 197 -6.64 8.32 -6.17
CA ALA A 197 -5.57 7.34 -6.26
C ALA A 197 -6.01 6.04 -6.96
N ILE A 198 -7.31 5.82 -7.14
CA ILE A 198 -7.93 4.71 -7.86
C ILE A 198 -8.16 5.10 -9.33
#